data_d04e586268ae67ffe9b6366060070afc
#
_entry.id   d04e586268ae67ffe9b6366060070afc
#
_cell.length_a   1.000
_cell.length_b   1.000
_cell.length_c   1.000
_cell.angle_alpha   90.00
_cell.angle_beta   90.00
_cell.angle_gamma   90.00
#
_symmetry.space_group_name_H-M   'P 1'
#
loop_
_entity.id
_entity.type
_entity.pdbx_description
1 polymer ?
#
loop_
_entity_poly.entity_id
_entity_poly.type
_entity_poly.pdbx_seq_one_letter_code
_entity_poly.pdbx_strand_id
1 'polypeptide(L)'
;MIMLGFFGLTNLNIQFFPTTEIKNVNITVPWPGATAQDIDKNIVATVQPEVRFIDGVREFSSTSRQGVAVMNVEFYPETDMQRAVGDVEAAVNALTTLPKESERPIISQETFFEPAASILISGPFEERALRAFAKQIRDGLLERGIDKINLEGYRDEDIWIEAHAAQLRRYALT
;
A
#
# COMPACT_ATOMS: atom_id res chain seq x y z
N MET A 1 -40.89 -30.99 -4.94
CA MET A 1 -40.26 -29.96 -4.05
C MET A 1 -38.82 -30.28 -3.69
N ILE A 2 -38.38 -31.50 -3.46
CA ILE A 2 -37.00 -31.86 -3.07
C ILE A 2 -35.97 -31.51 -4.18
N MET A 3 -36.30 -31.71 -5.47
CA MET A 3 -35.43 -31.36 -6.59
C MET A 3 -35.17 -29.87 -6.74
N LEU A 4 -36.14 -29.02 -6.44
CA LEU A 4 -35.98 -27.55 -6.45
C LEU A 4 -35.04 -27.05 -5.32
N GLY A 5 -35.08 -27.72 -4.16
CA GLY A 5 -34.19 -27.43 -3.07
C GLY A 5 -32.74 -27.80 -3.36
N PHE A 6 -32.50 -28.94 -4.05
CA PHE A 6 -31.18 -29.37 -4.44
C PHE A 6 -30.56 -28.44 -5.51
N PHE A 7 -31.39 -28.00 -6.48
CA PHE A 7 -30.96 -27.04 -7.50
C PHE A 7 -30.62 -25.65 -6.88
N GLY A 8 -31.38 -25.23 -5.85
CA GLY A 8 -31.06 -24.00 -5.09
C GLY A 8 -29.74 -24.08 -4.34
N LEU A 9 -29.40 -25.21 -3.74
CA LEU A 9 -28.16 -25.43 -3.00
C LEU A 9 -26.91 -25.40 -3.90
N THR A 10 -26.99 -25.87 -5.13
CA THR A 10 -25.86 -25.88 -6.09
C THR A 10 -25.60 -24.51 -6.72
N ASN A 11 -26.55 -23.59 -6.63
CA ASN A 11 -26.43 -22.21 -7.16
C ASN A 11 -26.32 -21.14 -6.05
N LEU A 12 -26.17 -21.54 -4.80
CA LEU A 12 -25.89 -20.62 -3.70
C LEU A 12 -24.44 -20.12 -3.81
N ASN A 13 -24.28 -18.86 -4.14
CA ASN A 13 -23.00 -18.17 -4.03
C ASN A 13 -22.73 -17.92 -2.52
N ILE A 14 -22.03 -18.85 -1.88
CA ILE A 14 -21.70 -18.74 -0.46
C ILE A 14 -20.44 -17.87 -0.37
N GLN A 15 -20.59 -16.61 -0.03
CA GLN A 15 -19.49 -15.76 0.41
C GLN A 15 -19.32 -15.92 1.92
N PHE A 16 -18.16 -16.36 2.36
CA PHE A 16 -17.81 -16.52 3.77
C PHE A 16 -17.62 -15.18 4.48
N PHE A 17 -17.19 -14.16 3.76
CA PHE A 17 -17.07 -12.78 4.24
C PHE A 17 -17.84 -11.84 3.31
N PRO A 18 -18.63 -10.91 3.86
CA PRO A 18 -19.20 -9.87 3.03
C PRO A 18 -18.07 -9.07 2.41
N THR A 19 -18.12 -8.82 1.11
CA THR A 19 -17.20 -7.92 0.42
C THR A 19 -17.52 -6.49 0.87
N THR A 20 -17.09 -6.15 2.07
CA THR A 20 -17.14 -4.76 2.54
C THR A 20 -15.92 -4.08 1.95
N GLU A 21 -16.09 -3.42 0.83
CA GLU A 21 -15.05 -2.54 0.28
C GLU A 21 -14.83 -1.41 1.29
N ILE A 22 -13.81 -1.54 2.11
CA ILE A 22 -13.36 -0.47 3.00
C ILE A 22 -12.61 0.53 2.11
N LYS A 23 -13.22 1.69 1.91
CA LYS A 23 -12.68 2.77 1.09
C LYS A 23 -11.91 3.73 1.98
N ASN A 24 -10.59 3.56 2.03
CA ASN A 24 -9.70 4.35 2.87
C ASN A 24 -8.71 5.16 2.06
N VAL A 25 -8.42 6.36 2.54
CA VAL A 25 -7.30 7.20 2.11
C VAL A 25 -6.35 7.38 3.29
N ASN A 26 -5.10 7.00 3.10
CA ASN A 26 -4.03 7.19 4.06
C ASN A 26 -3.25 8.47 3.73
N ILE A 27 -3.06 9.31 4.76
CA ILE A 27 -2.25 10.51 4.70
C ILE A 27 -1.07 10.30 5.66
N THR A 28 0.14 10.27 5.14
CA THR A 28 1.36 10.14 5.93
C THR A 28 2.17 11.41 5.82
N VAL A 29 2.51 12.03 6.96
CA VAL A 29 3.34 13.23 7.01
C VAL A 29 4.58 12.93 7.85
N PRO A 30 5.76 12.73 7.23
CA PRO A 30 7.01 12.58 7.96
C PRO A 30 7.46 13.93 8.53
N TRP A 31 7.93 13.90 9.76
CA TRP A 31 8.59 15.04 10.41
C TRP A 31 9.75 14.52 11.26
N PRO A 32 10.92 14.27 10.65
CA PRO A 32 12.08 13.74 11.35
C PRO A 32 12.49 14.59 12.55
N GLY A 33 12.70 13.95 13.68
CA GLY A 33 13.12 14.61 14.92
C GLY A 33 12.00 15.18 15.78
N ALA A 34 10.76 15.28 15.29
CA ALA A 34 9.62 15.74 16.09
C ALA A 34 9.14 14.67 17.07
N THR A 35 8.66 15.10 18.23
CA THR A 35 7.99 14.20 19.19
C THR A 35 6.57 13.87 18.74
N ALA A 36 6.00 12.77 19.24
CA ALA A 36 4.60 12.43 18.94
C ALA A 36 3.62 13.54 19.33
N GLN A 37 3.91 14.28 20.40
CA GLN A 37 3.08 15.38 20.87
C GLN A 37 3.15 16.60 19.94
N ASP A 38 4.34 16.92 19.40
CA ASP A 38 4.51 18.00 18.43
C ASP A 38 3.79 17.67 17.12
N ILE A 39 3.87 16.43 16.68
CA ILE A 39 3.19 15.93 15.49
C ILE A 39 1.67 16.00 15.64
N ASP A 40 1.14 15.56 16.77
CA ASP A 40 -0.29 15.62 17.04
C ASP A 40 -0.79 17.08 17.01
N LYS A 41 -0.09 17.96 17.69
CA LYS A 41 -0.49 19.35 17.84
C LYS A 41 -0.35 20.18 16.56
N ASN A 42 0.69 19.95 15.77
CA ASN A 42 1.03 20.84 14.64
C ASN A 42 0.66 20.22 13.27
N ILE A 43 0.56 18.89 13.17
CA ILE A 43 0.19 18.22 11.93
C ILE A 43 -1.25 17.72 12.00
N VAL A 44 -1.55 16.81 12.94
CA VAL A 44 -2.88 16.20 13.01
C VAL A 44 -3.97 17.22 13.28
N ALA A 45 -3.78 18.10 14.26
CA ALA A 45 -4.74 19.15 14.60
C ALA A 45 -4.97 20.15 13.44
N THR A 46 -4.02 20.28 12.52
CA THR A 46 -4.11 21.16 11.36
C THR A 46 -4.80 20.48 10.19
N VAL A 47 -4.51 19.20 9.95
CA VAL A 47 -5.07 18.43 8.81
C VAL A 47 -6.50 17.96 9.09
N GLN A 48 -6.78 17.53 10.32
CA GLN A 48 -8.06 16.93 10.70
C GLN A 48 -9.29 17.79 10.33
N PRO A 49 -9.36 19.10 10.65
CA PRO A 49 -10.55 19.90 10.34
C PRO A 49 -10.80 20.02 8.84
N GLU A 50 -9.75 20.06 8.01
CA GLU A 50 -9.88 20.22 6.56
C GLU A 50 -10.35 18.95 5.88
N VAL A 51 -9.91 17.80 6.38
CA VAL A 51 -10.23 16.50 5.77
C VAL A 51 -11.56 15.95 6.30
N ARG A 52 -11.92 16.22 7.55
CA ARG A 52 -13.12 15.66 8.19
C ARG A 52 -14.42 16.10 7.53
N PHE A 53 -14.45 17.26 6.86
CA PHE A 53 -15.65 17.82 6.23
C PHE A 53 -15.73 17.52 4.73
N ILE A 54 -14.83 16.72 4.18
CA ILE A 54 -14.92 16.27 2.78
C ILE A 54 -16.13 15.36 2.62
N ASP A 55 -16.86 15.55 1.53
CA ASP A 55 -18.07 14.78 1.22
C ASP A 55 -17.75 13.27 1.19
N GLY A 56 -18.58 12.49 1.86
CA GLY A 56 -18.45 11.03 1.90
C GLY A 56 -17.49 10.50 2.96
N VAL A 57 -16.87 11.35 3.78
CA VAL A 57 -16.07 10.90 4.92
C VAL A 57 -16.99 10.31 6.00
N ARG A 58 -16.72 9.07 6.37
CA ARG A 58 -17.40 8.33 7.43
C ARG A 58 -16.68 8.48 8.77
N GLU A 59 -15.37 8.25 8.75
CA GLU A 59 -14.55 8.29 9.96
C GLU A 59 -13.15 8.81 9.66
N PHE A 60 -12.58 9.53 10.62
CA PHE A 60 -11.20 9.99 10.61
C PHE A 60 -10.50 9.43 11.84
N SER A 61 -9.38 8.77 11.62
CA SER A 61 -8.51 8.30 12.68
C SER A 61 -7.07 8.74 12.45
N SER A 62 -6.31 8.93 13.50
CA SER A 62 -4.92 9.37 13.42
C SER A 62 -4.05 8.67 14.44
N THR A 63 -2.79 8.48 14.06
CA THR A 63 -1.75 7.96 14.94
C THR A 63 -0.51 8.83 14.82
N SER A 64 -0.13 9.47 15.92
CA SER A 64 1.08 10.27 16.02
C SER A 64 2.20 9.44 16.66
N ARG A 65 3.28 9.25 15.93
CA ARG A 65 4.50 8.59 16.40
C ARG A 65 5.68 9.54 16.28
N GLN A 66 6.78 9.25 16.97
CA GLN A 66 8.00 10.03 16.81
C GLN A 66 8.44 10.02 15.34
N GLY A 67 8.55 11.19 14.74
CA GLY A 67 8.99 11.39 13.36
C GLY A 67 7.90 11.22 12.28
N VAL A 68 6.66 10.82 12.60
CA VAL A 68 5.64 10.61 11.57
C VAL A 68 4.21 10.73 12.09
N ALA A 69 3.35 11.42 11.35
CA ALA A 69 1.90 11.35 11.48
C ALA A 69 1.33 10.39 10.43
N VAL A 70 0.44 9.50 10.85
CA VAL A 70 -0.36 8.64 9.96
C VAL A 70 -1.82 8.91 10.26
N MET A 71 -2.56 9.32 9.24
CA MET A 71 -3.98 9.62 9.34
C MET A 71 -4.73 8.76 8.33
N ASN A 72 -5.83 8.17 8.76
CA ASN A 72 -6.67 7.34 7.94
C ASN A 72 -8.05 7.96 7.83
N VAL A 73 -8.51 8.14 6.61
CA VAL A 73 -9.81 8.71 6.26
C VAL A 73 -10.66 7.62 5.63
N GLU A 74 -11.68 7.19 6.34
CA GLU A 74 -12.61 6.18 5.87
C GLU A 74 -13.81 6.85 5.21
N PHE A 75 -14.18 6.37 4.02
CA PHE A 75 -15.30 6.86 3.24
C PHE A 75 -16.46 5.87 3.24
N TYR A 76 -17.66 6.39 2.98
CA TYR A 76 -18.83 5.52 2.75
C TYR A 76 -18.63 4.68 1.48
N PRO A 77 -19.21 3.46 1.43
CA PRO A 77 -19.04 2.54 0.30
C PRO A 77 -19.47 3.12 -1.07
N GLU A 78 -20.43 4.03 -1.06
CA GLU A 78 -20.98 4.67 -2.27
C GLU A 78 -20.09 5.77 -2.82
N THR A 79 -19.05 6.20 -2.08
CA THR A 79 -18.19 7.33 -2.46
C THR A 79 -17.33 6.98 -3.67
N ASP A 80 -17.24 7.91 -4.61
CA ASP A 80 -16.29 7.85 -5.72
C ASP A 80 -14.87 8.12 -5.20
N MET A 81 -14.04 7.08 -5.15
CA MET A 81 -12.70 7.16 -4.56
C MET A 81 -11.74 8.02 -5.38
N GLN A 82 -11.89 8.10 -6.71
CA GLN A 82 -11.02 8.97 -7.51
C GLN A 82 -11.23 10.43 -7.15
N ARG A 83 -12.49 10.81 -7.00
CA ARG A 83 -12.85 12.16 -6.55
C ARG A 83 -12.42 12.40 -5.11
N ALA A 84 -12.70 11.46 -4.21
CA ALA A 84 -12.36 11.57 -2.79
C ALA A 84 -10.85 11.74 -2.55
N VAL A 85 -10.01 10.99 -3.26
CA VAL A 85 -8.55 11.15 -3.21
C VAL A 85 -8.14 12.54 -3.68
N GLY A 86 -8.71 13.02 -4.80
CA GLY A 86 -8.44 14.36 -5.33
C GLY A 86 -8.85 15.47 -4.35
N ASP A 87 -9.98 15.32 -3.68
CA ASP A 87 -10.48 16.29 -2.69
C ASP A 87 -9.59 16.30 -1.44
N VAL A 88 -9.13 15.13 -0.96
CA VAL A 88 -8.15 15.01 0.13
C VAL A 88 -6.82 15.64 -0.26
N GLU A 89 -6.30 15.36 -1.46
CA GLU A 89 -5.06 15.96 -1.96
C GLU A 89 -5.18 17.48 -2.05
N ALA A 90 -6.28 18.00 -2.56
CA ALA A 90 -6.53 19.43 -2.65
C ALA A 90 -6.57 20.08 -1.27
N ALA A 91 -7.32 19.49 -0.32
CA ALA A 91 -7.43 19.99 1.05
C ALA A 91 -6.08 20.01 1.78
N VAL A 92 -5.33 18.92 1.70
CA VAL A 92 -4.01 18.81 2.36
C VAL A 92 -2.96 19.72 1.72
N ASN A 93 -2.93 19.82 0.39
CA ASN A 93 -1.98 20.67 -0.32
C ASN A 93 -2.28 22.17 -0.18
N ALA A 94 -3.53 22.55 0.14
CA ALA A 94 -3.90 23.93 0.43
C ALA A 94 -3.38 24.41 1.81
N LEU A 95 -2.95 23.49 2.67
CA LEU A 95 -2.43 23.83 4.01
C LEU A 95 -1.06 24.50 3.90
N THR A 96 -1.02 25.77 4.26
CA THR A 96 0.23 26.57 4.33
C THR A 96 0.82 26.63 5.72
N THR A 97 0.11 26.08 6.71
CA THR A 97 0.45 26.16 8.15
C THR A 97 1.22 24.96 8.68
N LEU A 98 1.51 23.98 7.83
CA LEU A 98 2.35 22.84 8.22
C LEU A 98 3.77 23.30 8.55
N PRO A 99 4.44 22.67 9.53
CA PRO A 99 5.82 22.99 9.89
C PRO A 99 6.76 22.89 8.68
N LYS A 100 7.66 23.86 8.53
CA LYS A 100 8.61 23.88 7.40
C LYS A 100 9.59 22.72 7.41
N GLU A 101 9.84 22.14 8.56
CA GLU A 101 10.72 21.01 8.80
C GLU A 101 10.02 19.67 8.54
N SER A 102 8.69 19.68 8.36
CA SER A 102 7.97 18.47 7.93
C SER A 102 8.18 18.23 6.43
N GLU A 103 8.22 16.98 6.05
CA GLU A 103 8.23 16.59 4.65
C GLU A 103 6.84 16.75 4.02
N ARG A 104 6.78 16.63 2.70
CA ARG A 104 5.50 16.71 1.98
C ARG A 104 4.59 15.56 2.39
N PRO A 105 3.29 15.83 2.60
CA PRO A 105 2.31 14.79 2.84
C PRO A 105 2.28 13.77 1.68
N ILE A 106 2.26 12.51 2.03
CA ILE A 106 2.09 11.38 1.09
C ILE A 106 0.66 10.90 1.25
N ILE A 107 -0.12 10.99 0.19
CA ILE A 107 -1.52 10.60 0.16
C ILE A 107 -1.65 9.37 -0.73
N SER A 108 -2.27 8.32 -0.22
CA SER A 108 -2.45 7.07 -0.95
C SER A 108 -3.81 6.46 -0.65
N GLN A 109 -4.47 5.97 -1.69
CA GLN A 109 -5.66 5.14 -1.50
C GLN A 109 -5.23 3.76 -1.02
N GLU A 110 -5.83 3.29 0.06
CA GLU A 110 -5.65 1.91 0.50
C GLU A 110 -6.57 1.01 -0.34
N THR A 111 -5.96 0.17 -1.15
CA THR A 111 -6.68 -0.83 -1.94
C THR A 111 -6.50 -2.18 -1.29
N PHE A 112 -7.57 -2.74 -0.77
CA PHE A 112 -7.56 -4.11 -0.26
C PHE A 112 -7.60 -5.07 -1.44
N PHE A 113 -6.58 -5.89 -1.55
CA PHE A 113 -6.56 -7.02 -2.47
C PHE A 113 -6.86 -8.29 -1.69
N GLU A 114 -7.96 -8.93 -2.03
CA GLU A 114 -8.24 -10.26 -1.51
C GLU A 114 -7.34 -11.28 -2.25
N PRO A 115 -6.51 -12.05 -1.53
CA PRO A 115 -5.67 -13.05 -2.17
C PRO A 115 -6.55 -14.17 -2.72
N ALA A 116 -6.65 -14.26 -4.04
CA ALA A 116 -7.46 -15.29 -4.72
C ALA A 116 -6.83 -16.68 -4.63
N ALA A 117 -5.50 -16.76 -4.69
CA ALA A 117 -4.77 -18.02 -4.59
C ALA A 117 -3.30 -17.78 -4.22
N SER A 118 -2.67 -18.79 -3.61
CA SER A 118 -1.23 -18.85 -3.43
C SER A 118 -0.67 -20.11 -4.09
N ILE A 119 0.45 -19.97 -4.79
CA ILE A 119 1.14 -21.06 -5.47
C ILE A 119 2.48 -21.28 -4.77
N LEU A 120 2.65 -22.45 -4.16
CA LEU A 120 3.91 -22.88 -3.57
C LEU A 120 4.75 -23.62 -4.62
N ILE A 121 5.95 -23.11 -4.90
CA ILE A 121 6.92 -23.75 -5.80
C ILE A 121 8.04 -24.31 -4.95
N SER A 122 8.23 -25.62 -4.99
CA SER A 122 9.30 -26.31 -4.26
C SER A 122 9.91 -27.40 -5.12
N GLY A 123 11.18 -27.74 -4.85
CA GLY A 123 11.88 -28.81 -5.56
C GLY A 123 13.37 -28.87 -5.22
N PRO A 124 14.07 -29.92 -5.61
CA PRO A 124 15.49 -30.11 -5.38
C PRO A 124 16.35 -29.32 -6.39
N PHE A 125 16.04 -28.04 -6.57
CA PHE A 125 16.74 -27.14 -7.49
C PHE A 125 17.48 -26.06 -6.72
N GLU A 126 18.48 -25.48 -7.33
CA GLU A 126 19.16 -24.31 -6.79
C GLU A 126 18.18 -23.11 -6.71
N GLU A 127 18.36 -22.25 -5.70
CA GLU A 127 17.51 -21.08 -5.47
C GLU A 127 17.38 -20.20 -6.72
N ARG A 128 18.47 -20.07 -7.49
CA ARG A 128 18.48 -19.29 -8.74
C ARG A 128 17.53 -19.87 -9.81
N ALA A 129 17.48 -21.17 -9.94
CA ALA A 129 16.60 -21.87 -10.88
C ALA A 129 15.12 -21.74 -10.46
N LEU A 130 14.83 -21.93 -9.16
CA LEU A 130 13.49 -21.76 -8.61
C LEU A 130 12.99 -20.31 -8.79
N ARG A 131 13.88 -19.33 -8.56
CA ARG A 131 13.56 -17.92 -8.77
C ARG A 131 13.25 -17.59 -10.24
N ALA A 132 14.05 -18.10 -11.16
CA ALA A 132 13.82 -17.89 -12.59
C ALA A 132 12.47 -18.48 -13.02
N PHE A 133 12.15 -19.68 -12.52
CA PHE A 133 10.88 -20.33 -12.79
C PHE A 133 9.69 -19.60 -12.17
N ALA A 134 9.81 -19.12 -10.92
CA ALA A 134 8.78 -18.30 -10.28
C ALA A 134 8.51 -16.99 -11.03
N LYS A 135 9.56 -16.31 -11.51
CA LYS A 135 9.41 -15.12 -12.35
C LYS A 135 8.70 -15.44 -13.67
N GLN A 136 9.03 -16.54 -14.31
CA GLN A 136 8.39 -16.96 -15.55
C GLN A 136 6.89 -17.26 -15.35
N ILE A 137 6.54 -17.92 -14.24
CA ILE A 137 5.12 -18.16 -13.88
C ILE A 137 4.41 -16.84 -13.64
N ARG A 138 4.99 -15.94 -12.84
CA ARG A 138 4.43 -14.60 -12.59
C ARG A 138 4.16 -13.87 -13.91
N ASP A 139 5.14 -13.80 -14.78
CA ASP A 139 5.03 -13.06 -16.03
C ASP A 139 3.95 -13.67 -16.94
N GLY A 140 3.88 -15.01 -17.03
CA GLY A 140 2.83 -15.71 -17.77
C GLY A 140 1.42 -15.57 -17.18
N LEU A 141 1.29 -15.31 -15.88
CA LEU A 141 0.01 -15.02 -15.23
C LEU A 141 -0.41 -13.56 -15.46
N LEU A 142 0.53 -12.61 -15.41
CA LEU A 142 0.28 -11.20 -15.76
C LEU A 142 -0.18 -11.04 -17.20
N GLU A 143 0.43 -11.76 -18.16
CA GLU A 143 0.02 -11.77 -19.55
C GLU A 143 -1.41 -12.31 -19.76
N ARG A 144 -1.93 -13.15 -18.84
CA ARG A 144 -3.29 -13.67 -18.86
C ARG A 144 -4.31 -12.80 -18.13
N GLY A 145 -3.92 -11.61 -17.69
CA GLY A 145 -4.82 -10.63 -17.10
C GLY A 145 -4.98 -10.74 -15.58
N ILE A 146 -4.01 -11.32 -14.87
CA ILE A 146 -3.99 -11.27 -13.40
C ILE A 146 -3.27 -9.97 -13.01
N ASP A 147 -3.99 -9.07 -12.35
CA ASP A 147 -3.52 -7.70 -12.12
C ASP A 147 -2.41 -7.58 -11.07
N LYS A 148 -2.37 -8.46 -10.08
CA LYS A 148 -1.39 -8.38 -8.99
C LYS A 148 -0.87 -9.74 -8.55
N ILE A 149 0.45 -9.90 -8.57
CA ILE A 149 1.15 -11.10 -8.12
C ILE A 149 2.33 -10.70 -7.24
N ASN A 150 2.34 -11.19 -6.01
CA ASN A 150 3.47 -11.05 -5.11
C ASN A 150 4.31 -12.32 -5.13
N LEU A 151 5.63 -12.17 -5.23
CA LEU A 151 6.58 -13.24 -5.04
C LEU A 151 7.18 -13.12 -3.64
N GLU A 152 7.08 -14.20 -2.88
CA GLU A 152 7.61 -14.26 -1.50
C GLU A 152 8.60 -15.41 -1.35
N GLY A 153 9.44 -15.34 -0.32
CA GLY A 153 10.34 -16.42 0.04
C GLY A 153 11.63 -16.52 -0.77
N TYR A 154 12.00 -15.52 -1.56
CA TYR A 154 13.31 -15.46 -2.21
C TYR A 154 14.14 -14.28 -1.67
N ARG A 155 15.47 -14.41 -1.74
CA ARG A 155 16.38 -13.30 -1.41
C ARG A 155 16.61 -12.43 -2.62
N ASP A 156 16.78 -11.14 -2.41
CA ASP A 156 17.23 -10.25 -3.47
C ASP A 156 18.65 -10.60 -3.89
N GLU A 157 18.95 -10.42 -5.17
CA GLU A 157 20.27 -10.73 -5.73
C GLU A 157 21.11 -9.45 -5.68
N ASP A 158 22.10 -9.44 -4.78
CA ASP A 158 23.05 -8.35 -4.68
C ASP A 158 24.28 -8.65 -5.56
N ILE A 159 24.63 -7.70 -6.42
CA ILE A 159 25.87 -7.78 -7.20
C ILE A 159 26.91 -6.90 -6.52
N TRP A 160 27.88 -7.55 -5.88
CA TRP A 160 29.01 -6.88 -5.27
C TRP A 160 30.12 -6.71 -6.29
N ILE A 161 30.48 -5.45 -6.56
CA ILE A 161 31.63 -5.11 -7.43
C ILE A 161 32.74 -4.64 -6.51
N GLU A 162 33.74 -5.50 -6.29
CA GLU A 162 34.95 -5.14 -5.56
C GLU A 162 36.01 -4.62 -6.52
N ALA A 163 36.39 -3.37 -6.36
CA ALA A 163 37.48 -2.78 -7.09
C ALA A 163 38.72 -2.65 -6.20
N HIS A 164 39.80 -3.31 -6.56
CA HIS A 164 41.05 -3.20 -5.82
C HIS A 164 41.67 -1.82 -5.97
N ALA A 165 41.96 -1.16 -4.84
CA ALA A 165 42.51 0.21 -4.83
C ALA A 165 43.82 0.38 -5.64
N ALA A 166 44.61 -0.70 -5.77
CA ALA A 166 45.81 -0.70 -6.64
C ALA A 166 45.48 -0.63 -8.13
N GLN A 167 44.38 -1.24 -8.55
CA GLN A 167 43.94 -1.19 -9.96
C GLN A 167 43.26 0.15 -10.27
N LEU A 168 42.44 0.66 -9.33
CA LEU A 168 41.83 1.99 -9.47
C LEU A 168 42.88 3.08 -9.70
N ARG A 169 43.97 3.06 -8.90
CA ARG A 169 45.09 4.00 -9.07
C ARG A 169 45.82 3.85 -10.41
N ARG A 170 45.91 2.63 -10.97
CA ARG A 170 46.54 2.38 -12.26
C ARG A 170 45.74 2.98 -13.43
N TYR A 171 44.43 3.10 -13.28
CA TYR A 171 43.52 3.67 -14.28
C TYR A 171 43.11 5.10 -13.97
N ALA A 172 43.75 5.76 -12.97
CA ALA A 172 43.42 7.12 -12.51
C ALA A 172 41.93 7.32 -12.14
N LEU A 173 41.32 6.26 -11.65
CA LEU A 173 39.94 6.29 -11.08
C LEU A 173 40.08 6.46 -9.56
N THR A 174 39.50 7.55 -9.04
CA THR A 174 39.41 7.83 -7.59
C THR A 174 37.98 7.72 -7.10
#